data_4c6b5e2290b0e375447b44c4ae50ceff
#
_entry.id   4c6b5e2290b0e375447b44c4ae50ceff
#
_cell.length_a   1.000
_cell.length_b   1.000
_cell.length_c   1.000
_cell.angle_alpha   90.00
_cell.angle_beta   90.00
_cell.angle_gamma   90.00
#
_symmetry.space_group_name_H-M   'P 1'
#
loop_
_entity.id
_entity.type
_entity.pdbx_description
1 polymer ?
#
loop_
_entity_poly.entity_id
_entity_poly.type
_entity_poly.pdbx_seq_one_letter_code
_entity_poly.pdbx_strand_id
1 'polypeptide(L)'
;DKPLYDSYKSSRKKIEGLFGISLEENFLSWMSGEFAITQSEPGLLGHEPELILAIGAKSIKDARKNMEFIEKKVKRRTPVKVKTVNYKDFEINYIEMKGFFRLFFGGLFDKFEKPYYTYVDDYVVFSNKASSLLSFVEDYEQKNLLKNTLGFKNAFSYLNSSSTLFLYTDVHKFYSLLKPMMNTATWNEIRANKEVLYSFPYWTMQIVGNKESASLQYVMDYSPYAPEETIAAIDTDEEDEEMDGDVATEKEQMSELK
;
A
#
# COMPACT_ATOMS: atom_id res chain seq x y z
N ASP A 1 11.59 -21.96 10.01
CA ASP A 1 11.66 -22.04 11.48
C ASP A 1 10.40 -22.70 12.01
N LYS A 2 10.53 -24.00 12.45
CA LYS A 2 9.39 -24.82 12.88
C LYS A 2 8.66 -24.23 14.10
N PRO A 3 9.33 -23.73 15.16
CA PRO A 3 8.67 -23.12 16.31
C PRO A 3 7.82 -21.90 15.93
N LEU A 4 8.29 -21.06 15.02
CA LEU A 4 7.56 -19.89 14.53
C LEU A 4 6.29 -20.29 13.78
N TYR A 5 6.40 -21.30 12.93
CA TYR A 5 5.27 -21.86 12.19
C TYR A 5 4.21 -22.47 13.10
N ASP A 6 4.63 -23.25 14.10
CA ASP A 6 3.72 -23.89 15.06
C ASP A 6 3.00 -22.84 15.94
N SER A 7 3.71 -21.79 16.36
CA SER A 7 3.15 -20.66 17.08
C SER A 7 2.09 -19.91 16.24
N TYR A 8 2.42 -19.62 14.98
CA TYR A 8 1.49 -19.00 14.03
C TYR A 8 0.23 -19.86 13.85
N LYS A 9 0.39 -21.16 13.60
CA LYS A 9 -0.73 -22.08 13.39
C LYS A 9 -1.64 -22.18 14.62
N SER A 10 -1.05 -22.17 15.83
CA SER A 10 -1.81 -22.17 17.08
C SER A 10 -2.61 -20.87 17.25
N SER A 11 -1.97 -19.72 17.02
CA SER A 11 -2.60 -18.41 17.12
C SER A 11 -3.74 -18.27 16.10
N ARG A 12 -3.52 -18.69 14.86
CA ARG A 12 -4.53 -18.72 13.81
C ARG A 12 -5.77 -19.54 14.22
N LYS A 13 -5.59 -20.77 14.70
CA LYS A 13 -6.70 -21.62 15.15
C LYS A 13 -7.52 -20.99 16.29
N LYS A 14 -6.87 -20.29 17.24
CA LYS A 14 -7.58 -19.58 18.30
C LYS A 14 -8.46 -18.47 17.75
N ILE A 15 -7.96 -17.71 16.77
CA ILE A 15 -8.66 -16.59 16.14
C ILE A 15 -9.82 -17.10 15.28
N GLU A 16 -9.57 -18.13 14.47
CA GLU A 16 -10.61 -18.79 13.68
C GLU A 16 -11.76 -19.28 14.58
N GLY A 17 -11.43 -19.91 15.71
CA GLY A 17 -12.41 -20.34 16.72
C GLY A 17 -13.15 -19.18 17.37
N LEU A 18 -12.45 -18.08 17.70
CA LEU A 18 -13.04 -16.90 18.33
C LEU A 18 -14.07 -16.22 17.42
N PHE A 19 -13.75 -16.02 16.17
CA PHE A 19 -14.64 -15.34 15.21
C PHE A 19 -15.55 -16.28 14.43
N GLY A 20 -15.25 -17.59 14.42
CA GLY A 20 -15.96 -18.56 13.58
C GLY A 20 -15.74 -18.27 12.09
N ILE A 21 -14.52 -17.90 11.73
CA ILE A 21 -14.02 -17.59 10.39
C ILE A 21 -12.91 -18.60 10.11
N SER A 22 -12.89 -19.19 8.92
CA SER A 22 -11.80 -20.03 8.44
C SER A 22 -10.99 -19.26 7.41
N LEU A 23 -9.66 -19.21 7.57
CA LEU A 23 -8.77 -18.58 6.61
C LEU A 23 -8.90 -19.25 5.23
N GLU A 24 -8.88 -20.59 5.21
CA GLU A 24 -9.00 -21.35 3.98
C GLU A 24 -10.31 -21.07 3.25
N GLU A 25 -11.44 -21.17 3.97
CA GLU A 25 -12.76 -21.08 3.36
C GLU A 25 -13.17 -19.64 3.04
N ASN A 26 -12.78 -18.68 3.89
CA ASN A 26 -13.29 -17.31 3.79
C ASN A 26 -12.31 -16.34 3.12
N PHE A 27 -11.02 -16.74 2.97
CA PHE A 27 -10.02 -15.93 2.25
C PHE A 27 -9.39 -16.70 1.09
N LEU A 28 -8.68 -17.80 1.37
CA LEU A 28 -7.88 -18.47 0.34
C LEU A 28 -8.74 -19.10 -0.77
N SER A 29 -10.00 -19.45 -0.49
CA SER A 29 -10.90 -20.04 -1.46
C SER A 29 -11.14 -19.15 -2.68
N TRP A 30 -11.32 -17.85 -2.47
CA TRP A 30 -11.63 -16.90 -3.54
C TRP A 30 -10.40 -16.19 -4.11
N MET A 31 -9.27 -16.17 -3.41
CA MET A 31 -8.06 -15.52 -3.88
C MET A 31 -7.47 -16.21 -5.11
N SER A 32 -7.07 -15.44 -6.11
CA SER A 32 -6.42 -15.95 -7.33
C SER A 32 -4.96 -16.35 -7.10
N GLY A 33 -4.34 -15.88 -6.02
CA GLY A 33 -2.90 -16.01 -5.76
C GLY A 33 -2.09 -14.81 -6.21
N GLU A 34 -2.74 -13.79 -6.80
CA GLU A 34 -2.12 -12.53 -7.20
C GLU A 34 -2.29 -11.47 -6.13
N PHE A 35 -1.19 -10.78 -5.81
CA PHE A 35 -1.14 -9.69 -4.84
C PHE A 35 -0.35 -8.54 -5.42
N ALA A 36 -0.84 -7.33 -5.21
CA ALA A 36 -0.07 -6.11 -5.48
C ALA A 36 -0.08 -5.20 -4.25
N ILE A 37 1.10 -4.73 -3.87
CA ILE A 37 1.24 -3.69 -2.84
C ILE A 37 1.83 -2.47 -3.52
N THR A 38 1.15 -1.34 -3.41
CA THR A 38 1.64 -0.07 -3.92
C THR A 38 1.78 0.92 -2.77
N GLN A 39 2.86 1.69 -2.82
CA GLN A 39 3.06 2.86 -1.99
C GLN A 39 3.21 4.05 -2.91
N SER A 40 2.31 5.00 -2.79
CA SER A 40 2.29 6.23 -3.59
C SER A 40 2.69 7.43 -2.74
N GLU A 41 2.96 8.54 -3.41
CA GLU A 41 3.05 9.85 -2.76
C GLU A 41 1.74 10.15 -2.01
N PRO A 42 1.78 11.07 -1.03
CA PRO A 42 0.56 11.53 -0.38
C PRO A 42 -0.43 12.07 -1.43
N GLY A 43 -1.66 11.56 -1.41
CA GLY A 43 -2.72 12.09 -2.26
C GLY A 43 -3.14 13.50 -1.83
N LEU A 44 -4.01 14.14 -2.62
CA LEU A 44 -4.50 15.52 -2.39
C LEU A 44 -5.06 15.77 -0.97
N LEU A 45 -5.51 14.73 -0.29
CA LEU A 45 -6.14 14.80 1.02
C LEU A 45 -5.26 14.24 2.16
N GLY A 46 -4.02 13.84 1.88
CA GLY A 46 -3.14 13.17 2.84
C GLY A 46 -1.76 13.79 2.96
N HIS A 47 -1.19 13.72 4.16
CA HIS A 47 0.18 14.16 4.46
C HIS A 47 1.19 13.01 4.53
N GLU A 48 0.72 11.77 4.38
CA GLU A 48 1.55 10.57 4.48
C GLU A 48 1.42 9.72 3.23
N PRO A 49 2.48 8.96 2.88
CA PRO A 49 2.42 8.02 1.77
C PRO A 49 1.23 7.08 1.89
N GLU A 50 0.57 6.83 0.78
CA GLU A 50 -0.59 5.97 0.71
C GLU A 50 -0.19 4.53 0.41
N LEU A 51 -0.67 3.61 1.23
CA LEU A 51 -0.41 2.19 1.10
C LEU A 51 -1.69 1.47 0.65
N ILE A 52 -1.61 0.83 -0.49
CA ILE A 52 -2.70 0.04 -1.10
C ILE A 52 -2.26 -1.42 -1.24
N LEU A 53 -3.15 -2.33 -0.85
CA LEU A 53 -3.02 -3.76 -1.11
C LEU A 53 -4.17 -4.19 -2.01
N ALA A 54 -3.87 -4.71 -3.18
CA ALA A 54 -4.85 -5.34 -4.06
C ALA A 54 -4.67 -6.86 -4.04
N ILE A 55 -5.76 -7.58 -3.87
CA ILE A 55 -5.79 -9.04 -3.86
C ILE A 55 -6.70 -9.50 -4.99
N GLY A 56 -6.13 -10.23 -5.94
CA GLY A 56 -6.88 -10.78 -7.07
C GLY A 56 -7.87 -11.86 -6.61
N ALA A 57 -9.06 -11.84 -7.18
CA ALA A 57 -10.12 -12.81 -6.92
C ALA A 57 -10.34 -13.72 -8.13
N LYS A 58 -10.51 -15.01 -7.89
CA LYS A 58 -11.00 -15.97 -8.91
C LYS A 58 -12.42 -15.65 -9.35
N SER A 59 -13.19 -15.09 -8.42
CA SER A 59 -14.57 -14.66 -8.59
C SER A 59 -14.84 -13.52 -7.61
N ILE A 60 -15.07 -12.32 -8.12
CA ILE A 60 -15.38 -11.16 -7.28
C ILE A 60 -16.70 -11.34 -6.52
N LYS A 61 -17.64 -12.11 -7.08
CA LYS A 61 -18.90 -12.47 -6.41
C LYS A 61 -18.67 -13.31 -5.16
N ASP A 62 -17.74 -14.27 -5.23
CA ASP A 62 -17.41 -15.12 -4.10
C ASP A 62 -16.58 -14.33 -3.07
N ALA A 63 -15.70 -13.46 -3.51
CA ALA A 63 -14.97 -12.53 -2.64
C ALA A 63 -15.96 -11.67 -1.84
N ARG A 64 -16.94 -11.02 -2.49
CA ARG A 64 -17.98 -10.22 -1.82
C ARG A 64 -18.74 -11.04 -0.78
N LYS A 65 -19.24 -12.21 -1.16
CA LYS A 65 -19.97 -13.10 -0.25
C LYS A 65 -19.17 -13.48 1.00
N ASN A 66 -17.89 -13.78 0.81
CA ASN A 66 -17.00 -14.12 1.92
C ASN A 66 -16.66 -12.93 2.81
N MET A 67 -16.39 -11.75 2.22
CA MET A 67 -16.15 -10.52 2.97
C MET A 67 -17.38 -10.11 3.80
N GLU A 68 -18.57 -10.16 3.24
CA GLU A 68 -19.82 -9.94 3.97
C GLU A 68 -20.02 -10.95 5.11
N PHE A 69 -19.66 -12.21 4.89
CA PHE A 69 -19.71 -13.23 5.94
C PHE A 69 -18.76 -12.87 7.10
N ILE A 70 -17.51 -12.47 6.78
CA ILE A 70 -16.53 -12.04 7.75
C ILE A 70 -17.04 -10.84 8.55
N GLU A 71 -17.56 -9.81 7.89
CA GLU A 71 -18.15 -8.65 8.53
C GLU A 71 -19.26 -9.03 9.52
N LYS A 72 -20.20 -9.88 9.10
CA LYS A 72 -21.29 -10.36 9.96
C LYS A 72 -20.75 -11.09 11.19
N LYS A 73 -19.69 -11.88 11.03
CA LYS A 73 -19.07 -12.62 12.13
C LYS A 73 -18.34 -11.68 13.11
N VAL A 74 -17.55 -10.75 12.59
CA VAL A 74 -16.86 -9.72 13.39
C VAL A 74 -17.87 -8.88 14.15
N LYS A 75 -18.90 -8.34 13.48
CA LYS A 75 -19.96 -7.53 14.07
C LYS A 75 -20.73 -8.24 15.19
N ARG A 76 -20.94 -9.55 15.11
CA ARG A 76 -21.64 -10.32 16.14
C ARG A 76 -20.83 -10.57 17.39
N ARG A 77 -19.50 -10.56 17.30
CA ARG A 77 -18.59 -10.97 18.37
C ARG A 77 -17.76 -9.83 18.97
N THR A 78 -17.85 -8.67 18.37
CA THR A 78 -17.15 -7.47 18.82
C THR A 78 -18.14 -6.29 18.81
N PRO A 79 -17.98 -5.28 19.68
CA PRO A 79 -18.77 -4.04 19.61
C PRO A 79 -18.37 -3.17 18.40
N VAL A 80 -17.66 -3.72 17.46
CA VAL A 80 -17.11 -3.08 16.26
C VAL A 80 -18.22 -2.62 15.33
N LYS A 81 -18.11 -1.38 14.88
CA LYS A 81 -19.00 -0.81 13.87
C LYS A 81 -18.41 -1.06 12.49
N VAL A 82 -19.16 -1.73 11.63
CA VAL A 82 -18.91 -1.76 10.19
C VAL A 82 -19.58 -0.52 9.61
N LYS A 83 -18.80 0.29 8.89
CA LYS A 83 -19.30 1.46 8.18
C LYS A 83 -19.10 1.25 6.68
N THR A 84 -20.08 1.63 5.90
CA THR A 84 -19.99 1.66 4.45
C THR A 84 -20.18 3.11 4.00
N VAL A 85 -19.33 3.57 3.11
CA VAL A 85 -19.43 4.87 2.45
C VAL A 85 -19.52 4.62 0.96
N ASN A 86 -20.57 5.15 0.33
CA ASN A 86 -20.71 5.08 -1.12
C ASN A 86 -20.01 6.27 -1.77
N TYR A 87 -19.21 6.00 -2.76
CA TYR A 87 -18.55 7.00 -3.58
C TYR A 87 -18.64 6.61 -5.05
N LYS A 88 -19.38 7.39 -5.84
CA LYS A 88 -19.75 7.01 -7.21
C LYS A 88 -20.40 5.61 -7.21
N ASP A 89 -19.91 4.70 -8.02
CA ASP A 89 -20.39 3.30 -8.11
C ASP A 89 -19.62 2.35 -7.17
N PHE A 90 -18.80 2.87 -6.27
CA PHE A 90 -17.96 2.10 -5.36
C PHE A 90 -18.44 2.18 -3.91
N GLU A 91 -18.46 1.04 -3.25
CA GLU A 91 -18.69 0.92 -1.83
C GLU A 91 -17.36 0.81 -1.10
N ILE A 92 -17.04 1.76 -0.22
CA ILE A 92 -15.90 1.68 0.67
C ILE A 92 -16.38 1.17 2.02
N ASN A 93 -15.95 -0.03 2.34
CA ASN A 93 -16.30 -0.72 3.57
C ASN A 93 -15.17 -0.58 4.59
N TYR A 94 -15.50 -0.58 5.86
CA TYR A 94 -14.56 -0.51 6.96
C TYR A 94 -14.84 -1.56 8.00
N ILE A 95 -13.83 -2.39 8.29
CA ILE A 95 -13.87 -3.35 9.40
C ILE A 95 -13.03 -2.75 10.53
N GLU A 96 -13.69 -2.22 11.57
CA GLU A 96 -13.02 -1.61 12.72
C GLU A 96 -12.33 -2.67 13.61
N MET A 97 -11.44 -3.46 13.03
CA MET A 97 -10.69 -4.48 13.74
C MET A 97 -9.19 -4.27 13.51
N LYS A 98 -8.55 -3.66 14.52
CA LYS A 98 -7.10 -3.42 14.45
C LYS A 98 -6.33 -4.73 14.31
N GLY A 99 -5.38 -4.77 13.37
CA GLY A 99 -4.55 -5.94 13.15
C GLY A 99 -5.25 -7.09 12.43
N PHE A 100 -6.37 -6.83 11.73
CA PHE A 100 -7.11 -7.83 10.99
C PHE A 100 -6.22 -8.70 10.10
N PHE A 101 -5.40 -8.08 9.25
CA PHE A 101 -4.52 -8.81 8.35
C PHE A 101 -3.41 -9.58 9.10
N ARG A 102 -2.84 -8.98 10.15
CA ARG A 102 -1.83 -9.64 10.97
C ARG A 102 -2.34 -10.94 11.58
N LEU A 103 -3.61 -10.95 12.00
CA LEU A 103 -4.25 -12.10 12.60
C LEU A 103 -4.34 -13.28 11.63
N PHE A 104 -4.55 -13.02 10.36
CA PHE A 104 -4.76 -14.08 9.35
C PHE A 104 -3.50 -14.37 8.52
N PHE A 105 -2.69 -13.36 8.22
CA PHE A 105 -1.58 -13.46 7.26
C PHE A 105 -0.20 -13.24 7.90
N GLY A 106 -0.14 -12.94 9.22
CA GLY A 106 1.11 -12.72 9.93
C GLY A 106 1.76 -11.36 9.64
N GLY A 107 3.05 -11.23 10.02
CA GLY A 107 3.76 -9.94 10.03
C GLY A 107 3.95 -9.25 8.67
N LEU A 108 3.82 -9.98 7.56
CA LEU A 108 3.95 -9.39 6.22
C LEU A 108 2.97 -8.23 5.97
N PHE A 109 1.80 -8.30 6.62
CA PHE A 109 0.72 -7.31 6.46
C PHE A 109 0.51 -6.44 7.70
N ASP A 110 1.51 -6.34 8.58
CA ASP A 110 1.43 -5.54 9.82
C ASP A 110 1.10 -4.06 9.56
N LYS A 111 1.51 -3.55 8.40
CA LYS A 111 1.22 -2.16 7.99
C LYS A 111 -0.26 -1.92 7.67
N PHE A 112 -1.07 -2.96 7.47
CA PHE A 112 -2.51 -2.86 7.21
C PHE A 112 -3.30 -3.07 8.51
N GLU A 113 -3.24 -2.10 9.40
CA GLU A 113 -3.85 -2.20 10.74
C GLU A 113 -5.37 -2.06 10.76
N LYS A 114 -5.90 -1.17 9.92
CA LYS A 114 -7.33 -0.79 9.90
C LYS A 114 -7.86 -0.96 8.48
N PRO A 115 -8.41 -2.12 8.14
CA PRO A 115 -8.78 -2.40 6.75
C PRO A 115 -10.05 -1.67 6.33
N TYR A 116 -9.85 -0.59 5.58
CA TYR A 116 -10.84 -0.14 4.61
C TYR A 116 -10.70 -0.98 3.35
N TYR A 117 -11.78 -1.30 2.67
CA TYR A 117 -11.70 -2.03 1.43
C TYR A 117 -12.83 -1.67 0.46
N THR A 118 -12.54 -1.88 -0.81
CA THR A 118 -13.48 -1.75 -1.92
C THR A 118 -13.23 -2.84 -2.96
N TYR A 119 -14.05 -2.88 -3.99
CA TYR A 119 -13.93 -3.84 -5.08
C TYR A 119 -13.73 -3.08 -6.38
N VAL A 120 -12.69 -3.44 -7.12
CA VAL A 120 -12.37 -2.85 -8.42
C VAL A 120 -12.05 -3.98 -9.39
N ASP A 121 -12.81 -4.13 -10.45
CA ASP A 121 -12.76 -5.28 -11.37
C ASP A 121 -12.77 -6.62 -10.58
N ASP A 122 -11.76 -7.45 -10.82
CA ASP A 122 -11.57 -8.74 -10.14
C ASP A 122 -10.66 -8.65 -8.90
N TYR A 123 -10.54 -7.45 -8.29
CA TYR A 123 -9.71 -7.25 -7.12
C TYR A 123 -10.51 -6.77 -5.92
N VAL A 124 -10.10 -7.25 -4.75
CA VAL A 124 -10.45 -6.63 -3.45
C VAL A 124 -9.27 -5.75 -3.04
N VAL A 125 -9.53 -4.46 -2.93
CA VAL A 125 -8.51 -3.43 -2.69
C VAL A 125 -8.62 -2.91 -1.27
N PHE A 126 -7.51 -2.91 -0.53
CA PHE A 126 -7.46 -2.54 0.89
C PHE A 126 -6.51 -1.36 1.13
N SER A 127 -6.84 -0.55 2.13
CA SER A 127 -5.96 0.49 2.67
C SER A 127 -6.26 0.75 4.14
N ASN A 128 -5.36 1.44 4.83
CA ASN A 128 -5.59 1.92 6.19
C ASN A 128 -6.48 3.17 6.26
N LYS A 129 -6.70 3.84 5.13
CA LYS A 129 -7.44 5.11 5.04
C LYS A 129 -8.50 5.03 3.95
N ALA A 130 -9.69 5.53 4.25
CA ALA A 130 -10.73 5.67 3.24
C ALA A 130 -10.31 6.63 2.11
N SER A 131 -9.61 7.72 2.45
CA SER A 131 -9.09 8.69 1.46
C SER A 131 -8.18 8.05 0.42
N SER A 132 -7.30 7.12 0.84
CA SER A 132 -6.42 6.41 -0.09
C SER A 132 -7.21 5.54 -1.08
N LEU A 133 -8.29 4.90 -0.64
CA LEU A 133 -9.18 4.16 -1.54
C LEU A 133 -9.96 5.10 -2.47
N LEU A 134 -10.37 6.28 -1.97
CA LEU A 134 -11.02 7.28 -2.81
C LEU A 134 -10.06 7.76 -3.92
N SER A 135 -8.82 8.11 -3.58
CA SER A 135 -7.80 8.49 -4.57
C SER A 135 -7.54 7.36 -5.58
N PHE A 136 -7.44 6.12 -5.09
CA PHE A 136 -7.25 4.95 -5.94
C PHE A 136 -8.40 4.74 -6.93
N VAL A 137 -9.63 4.86 -6.47
CA VAL A 137 -10.84 4.77 -7.31
C VAL A 137 -10.91 5.91 -8.31
N GLU A 138 -10.54 7.13 -7.91
CA GLU A 138 -10.49 8.28 -8.79
C GLU A 138 -9.50 8.07 -9.93
N ASP A 139 -8.26 7.62 -9.62
CA ASP A 139 -7.24 7.29 -10.61
C ASP A 139 -7.69 6.16 -11.55
N TYR A 140 -8.38 5.16 -11.01
CA TYR A 140 -8.95 4.08 -11.82
C TYR A 140 -10.00 4.60 -12.82
N GLU A 141 -10.95 5.41 -12.36
CA GLU A 141 -12.00 6.02 -13.18
C GLU A 141 -11.42 6.92 -14.28
N GLN A 142 -10.41 7.73 -13.94
CA GLN A 142 -9.72 8.62 -14.86
C GLN A 142 -8.74 7.88 -15.78
N LYS A 143 -8.59 6.56 -15.62
CA LYS A 143 -7.60 5.73 -16.35
C LYS A 143 -6.15 6.19 -16.14
N ASN A 144 -5.89 6.83 -15.01
CA ASN A 144 -4.56 7.23 -14.56
C ASN A 144 -3.83 6.01 -13.94
N LEU A 145 -3.59 5.00 -14.75
CA LEU A 145 -3.06 3.72 -14.33
C LEU A 145 -1.57 3.61 -14.65
N LEU A 146 -0.82 2.98 -13.76
CA LEU A 146 0.62 2.74 -13.93
C LEU A 146 0.94 2.14 -15.31
N LYS A 147 0.16 1.16 -15.77
CA LYS A 147 0.31 0.54 -17.10
C LYS A 147 0.21 1.50 -18.28
N ASN A 148 -0.35 2.69 -18.07
CA ASN A 148 -0.51 3.71 -19.12
C ASN A 148 0.68 4.67 -19.17
N THR A 149 1.52 4.70 -18.14
CA THR A 149 2.72 5.56 -18.09
C THR A 149 3.79 5.08 -19.05
N LEU A 150 4.52 6.02 -19.65
CA LEU A 150 5.59 5.69 -20.59
C LEU A 150 6.72 4.92 -19.91
N GLY A 151 7.13 5.34 -18.70
CA GLY A 151 8.18 4.67 -17.94
C GLY A 151 7.87 3.21 -17.65
N PHE A 152 6.64 2.91 -17.22
CA PHE A 152 6.23 1.53 -16.98
C PHE A 152 6.20 0.70 -18.27
N LYS A 153 5.66 1.25 -19.37
CA LYS A 153 5.62 0.55 -20.68
C LYS A 153 7.02 0.23 -21.18
N ASN A 154 7.96 1.18 -21.07
CA ASN A 154 9.34 0.98 -21.45
C ASN A 154 9.98 -0.13 -20.60
N ALA A 155 9.91 -0.02 -19.28
CA ALA A 155 10.45 -1.02 -18.37
C ALA A 155 9.87 -2.42 -18.64
N PHE A 156 8.55 -2.49 -18.79
CA PHE A 156 7.85 -3.77 -18.97
C PHE A 156 8.13 -4.45 -20.30
N SER A 157 8.56 -3.70 -21.33
CA SER A 157 8.91 -4.27 -22.63
C SER A 157 10.11 -5.23 -22.58
N TYR A 158 10.95 -5.14 -21.55
CA TYR A 158 12.13 -5.99 -21.35
C TYR A 158 11.87 -7.17 -20.41
N LEU A 159 10.66 -7.28 -19.85
CA LEU A 159 10.33 -8.26 -18.83
C LEU A 159 9.39 -9.35 -19.35
N ASN A 160 9.32 -10.45 -18.61
CA ASN A 160 8.33 -11.48 -18.89
C ASN A 160 6.92 -11.00 -18.49
N SER A 161 5.93 -11.45 -19.21
CA SER A 161 4.52 -11.12 -18.97
C SER A 161 3.98 -11.68 -17.64
N SER A 162 4.65 -12.67 -17.05
CA SER A 162 4.31 -13.24 -15.76
C SER A 162 5.54 -13.39 -14.89
N SER A 163 5.37 -13.28 -13.58
CA SER A 163 6.45 -13.37 -12.60
C SER A 163 5.97 -13.95 -11.28
N THR A 164 6.91 -14.52 -10.53
CA THR A 164 6.68 -14.89 -9.13
C THR A 164 6.76 -13.66 -8.22
N LEU A 165 7.66 -12.73 -8.54
CA LEU A 165 7.79 -11.44 -7.88
C LEU A 165 8.11 -10.39 -8.93
N PHE A 166 7.45 -9.25 -8.83
CA PHE A 166 7.72 -8.07 -9.64
C PHE A 166 7.78 -6.84 -8.74
N LEU A 167 8.81 -6.04 -8.92
CA LEU A 167 8.97 -4.74 -8.26
C LEU A 167 9.17 -3.67 -9.34
N TYR A 168 8.42 -2.59 -9.23
CA TYR A 168 8.60 -1.37 -10.01
C TYR A 168 8.76 -0.20 -9.06
N THR A 169 9.74 0.64 -9.31
CA THR A 169 10.02 1.83 -8.53
C THR A 169 10.18 3.02 -9.46
N ASP A 170 9.32 4.02 -9.32
CA ASP A 170 9.51 5.35 -9.86
C ASP A 170 10.49 6.08 -8.92
N VAL A 171 11.68 6.38 -9.43
CA VAL A 171 12.77 6.90 -8.60
C VAL A 171 12.47 8.31 -8.10
N HIS A 172 11.84 9.16 -8.92
CA HIS A 172 11.52 10.53 -8.52
C HIS A 172 10.52 10.55 -7.36
N LYS A 173 9.50 9.70 -7.42
CA LYS A 173 8.50 9.54 -6.36
C LYS A 173 9.08 8.85 -5.13
N PHE A 174 9.89 7.82 -5.35
CA PHE A 174 10.51 7.07 -4.27
C PHE A 174 11.50 7.91 -3.47
N TYR A 175 12.18 8.86 -4.11
CA TYR A 175 13.14 9.76 -3.45
C TYR A 175 12.49 10.52 -2.27
N SER A 176 11.28 11.02 -2.44
CA SER A 176 10.55 11.72 -1.38
C SER A 176 10.24 10.83 -0.17
N LEU A 177 10.14 9.51 -0.39
CA LEU A 177 9.85 8.52 0.65
C LEU A 177 11.09 8.03 1.41
N LEU A 178 12.29 8.36 0.93
CA LEU A 178 13.55 7.87 1.52
C LEU A 178 13.92 8.59 2.82
N LYS A 179 13.72 9.90 2.89
CA LYS A 179 14.14 10.73 4.04
C LYS A 179 13.72 10.13 5.40
N PRO A 180 12.43 9.81 5.63
CA PRO A 180 11.98 9.27 6.92
C PRO A 180 12.45 7.82 7.19
N MET A 181 12.99 7.13 6.18
CA MET A 181 13.44 5.74 6.30
C MET A 181 14.93 5.62 6.62
N MET A 182 15.68 6.73 6.58
CA MET A 182 17.13 6.73 6.66
C MET A 182 17.64 7.60 7.81
N ASN A 183 18.85 7.28 8.28
CA ASN A 183 19.57 8.18 9.19
C ASN A 183 20.12 9.39 8.42
N THR A 184 20.45 10.45 9.15
CA THR A 184 20.91 11.73 8.58
C THR A 184 22.16 11.59 7.70
N ALA A 185 23.12 10.75 8.07
CA ALA A 185 24.34 10.57 7.30
C ALA A 185 24.05 9.97 5.92
N THR A 186 23.32 8.86 5.90
CA THR A 186 22.90 8.19 4.65
C THR A 186 22.01 9.10 3.80
N TRP A 187 21.10 9.87 4.42
CA TRP A 187 20.28 10.84 3.69
C TRP A 187 21.13 11.91 3.01
N ASN A 188 22.14 12.47 3.69
CA ASN A 188 23.02 13.46 3.11
C ASN A 188 23.82 12.92 1.90
N GLU A 189 24.25 11.66 1.95
CA GLU A 189 24.93 11.01 0.82
C GLU A 189 23.98 10.84 -0.38
N ILE A 190 22.74 10.40 -0.14
CA ILE A 190 21.72 10.25 -1.17
C ILE A 190 21.37 11.60 -1.79
N ARG A 191 21.20 12.64 -0.96
CA ARG A 191 20.91 13.99 -1.42
C ARG A 191 22.06 14.56 -2.27
N ALA A 192 23.30 14.33 -1.88
CA ALA A 192 24.46 14.79 -2.64
C ALA A 192 24.57 14.11 -4.03
N ASN A 193 23.96 12.92 -4.20
CA ASN A 193 23.98 12.16 -5.44
C ASN A 193 22.60 12.13 -6.13
N LYS A 194 21.71 13.07 -5.83
CA LYS A 194 20.33 13.12 -6.34
C LYS A 194 20.27 13.06 -7.87
N GLU A 195 21.13 13.80 -8.55
CA GLU A 195 21.16 13.85 -10.02
C GLU A 195 21.50 12.48 -10.63
N VAL A 196 22.43 11.75 -10.00
CA VAL A 196 22.77 10.40 -10.44
C VAL A 196 21.56 9.47 -10.28
N LEU A 197 20.87 9.54 -9.15
CA LEU A 197 19.66 8.74 -8.93
C LEU A 197 18.58 9.08 -9.94
N TYR A 198 18.35 10.36 -10.21
CA TYR A 198 17.33 10.83 -11.13
C TYR A 198 17.64 10.52 -12.60
N SER A 199 18.91 10.23 -12.92
CA SER A 199 19.30 9.73 -14.24
C SER A 199 18.85 8.28 -14.49
N PHE A 200 18.26 7.62 -13.48
CA PHE A 200 17.61 6.33 -13.61
C PHE A 200 16.14 6.46 -13.19
N PRO A 201 15.26 6.98 -14.05
CA PRO A 201 13.91 7.39 -13.67
C PRO A 201 13.04 6.25 -13.13
N TYR A 202 13.38 5.01 -13.43
CA TYR A 202 12.74 3.84 -12.82
C TYR A 202 13.69 2.65 -12.68
N TRP A 203 13.40 1.85 -11.67
CA TRP A 203 14.04 0.55 -11.43
C TRP A 203 12.98 -0.54 -11.43
N THR A 204 13.30 -1.63 -12.08
CA THR A 204 12.45 -2.82 -12.03
C THR A 204 13.27 -4.03 -11.68
N MET A 205 12.63 -4.94 -10.93
CA MET A 205 13.17 -6.25 -10.62
C MET A 205 12.07 -7.28 -10.85
N GLN A 206 12.41 -8.35 -11.53
CA GLN A 206 11.50 -9.46 -11.74
C GLN A 206 12.18 -10.78 -11.38
N ILE A 207 11.46 -11.61 -10.62
CA ILE A 207 11.83 -13.00 -10.38
C ILE A 207 10.81 -13.89 -11.06
N VAL A 208 11.29 -14.76 -11.95
CA VAL A 208 10.49 -15.79 -12.59
C VAL A 208 10.99 -17.13 -12.11
N GLY A 209 10.16 -17.81 -11.31
CA GLY A 209 10.48 -19.12 -10.74
C GLY A 209 9.73 -20.24 -11.45
N ASN A 210 10.37 -21.40 -11.52
CA ASN A 210 9.75 -22.66 -11.86
C ASN A 210 10.15 -23.73 -10.83
N LYS A 211 9.81 -25.00 -11.08
CA LYS A 211 10.09 -26.07 -10.12
C LYS A 211 11.59 -26.34 -9.88
N GLU A 212 12.44 -25.98 -10.83
CA GLU A 212 13.85 -26.38 -10.86
C GLU A 212 14.81 -25.18 -10.76
N SER A 213 14.36 -23.99 -11.17
CA SER A 213 15.21 -22.80 -11.26
C SER A 213 14.42 -21.51 -11.03
N ALA A 214 15.13 -20.43 -10.76
CA ALA A 214 14.60 -19.08 -10.77
C ALA A 214 15.55 -18.18 -11.55
N SER A 215 15.00 -17.29 -12.38
CA SER A 215 15.72 -16.21 -13.03
C SER A 215 15.40 -14.89 -12.37
N LEU A 216 16.43 -14.05 -12.23
CA LEU A 216 16.34 -12.70 -11.72
C LEU A 216 16.71 -11.74 -12.85
N GLN A 217 15.85 -10.77 -13.10
CA GLN A 217 16.07 -9.74 -14.10
C GLN A 217 15.98 -8.36 -13.41
N TYR A 218 16.91 -7.48 -13.77
CA TYR A 218 16.87 -6.06 -13.41
C TYR A 218 16.80 -5.25 -14.69
N VAL A 219 15.96 -4.21 -14.70
CA VAL A 219 15.90 -3.21 -15.75
C VAL A 219 16.02 -1.85 -15.10
N MET A 220 17.03 -1.11 -15.52
CA MET A 220 17.24 0.30 -15.21
C MET A 220 17.56 0.99 -16.53
N ASP A 221 16.79 2.01 -16.86
CA ASP A 221 17.03 2.79 -18.06
C ASP A 221 17.77 4.07 -17.69
N TYR A 222 18.84 4.35 -18.41
CA TYR A 222 19.64 5.56 -18.18
C TYR A 222 19.10 6.69 -19.07
N SER A 223 18.63 7.73 -18.42
CA SER A 223 18.24 8.98 -19.04
C SER A 223 18.94 10.12 -18.30
N PRO A 224 19.93 10.81 -18.92
CA PRO A 224 20.61 11.89 -18.24
C PRO A 224 19.61 12.86 -17.62
N TYR A 225 19.70 13.05 -16.31
CA TYR A 225 18.89 14.04 -15.62
C TYR A 225 19.37 15.44 -16.03
N ALA A 226 18.56 16.13 -16.80
CA ALA A 226 18.70 17.56 -16.99
C ALA A 226 17.73 18.21 -16.01
N PRO A 227 18.21 18.91 -14.94
CA PRO A 227 17.31 19.73 -14.15
C PRO A 227 16.65 20.71 -15.12
N GLU A 228 15.32 20.69 -15.18
CA GLU A 228 14.61 21.78 -15.84
C GLU A 228 15.16 23.05 -15.24
N GLU A 229 15.61 24.00 -16.07
CA GLU A 229 15.97 25.34 -15.58
C GLU A 229 14.73 25.87 -14.90
N THR A 230 14.69 25.67 -13.60
CA THR A 230 13.53 25.99 -12.78
C THR A 230 13.39 27.50 -12.84
N ILE A 231 12.40 27.98 -13.54
CA ILE A 231 11.74 29.23 -13.17
C ILE A 231 11.46 29.06 -11.69
N ALA A 232 12.33 29.66 -10.85
CA ALA A 232 12.42 29.60 -9.42
C ALA A 232 11.12 29.16 -8.70
N ALA A 233 10.85 27.88 -8.65
CA ALA A 233 10.03 27.31 -7.60
C ALA A 233 10.97 27.24 -6.38
N ILE A 234 10.76 28.12 -5.46
CA ILE A 234 11.40 28.25 -4.18
C ILE A 234 11.51 26.85 -3.61
N ASP A 235 12.75 26.38 -3.53
CA ASP A 235 13.12 25.19 -2.79
C ASP A 235 12.85 25.56 -1.31
N THR A 236 11.64 25.29 -0.83
CA THR A 236 11.31 25.40 0.58
C THR A 236 11.87 24.20 1.34
N ASP A 237 13.11 23.86 1.07
CA ASP A 237 13.99 23.26 2.06
C ASP A 237 14.37 24.39 3.04
N GLU A 238 13.35 24.97 3.68
CA GLU A 238 13.56 25.81 4.85
C GLU A 238 14.36 24.96 5.84
N GLU A 239 15.55 25.44 6.10
CA GLU A 239 16.39 25.07 7.22
C GLU A 239 15.46 24.91 8.43
N ASP A 240 15.42 23.69 9.01
CA ASP A 240 14.86 23.45 10.34
C ASP A 240 15.74 24.29 11.32
N GLU A 241 15.48 25.61 11.40
CA GLU A 241 15.83 26.36 12.58
C GLU A 241 15.01 25.80 13.74
N GLU A 242 15.72 25.28 14.70
CA GLU A 242 15.22 24.86 15.99
C GLU A 242 14.30 25.95 16.54
N MET A 243 13.00 25.76 16.38
CA MET A 243 12.01 26.50 17.17
C MET A 243 11.73 25.71 18.45
N ASP A 244 12.65 25.84 19.37
CA ASP A 244 12.37 25.69 20.79
C ASP A 244 11.57 26.94 21.22
N GLY A 245 10.28 26.80 21.45
CA GLY A 245 9.45 27.95 21.86
C GLY A 245 7.96 27.69 21.84
N ASP A 246 7.43 27.32 22.99
CA ASP A 246 6.06 27.58 23.47
C ASP A 246 4.86 26.95 22.71
N VAL A 247 4.65 25.67 22.94
CA VAL A 247 3.34 25.01 22.78
C VAL A 247 2.50 25.21 24.07
N ALA A 248 1.95 26.39 24.26
CA ALA A 248 1.08 26.67 25.43
C ALA A 248 -0.13 27.57 25.13
N THR A 249 -0.68 27.66 23.92
CA THR A 249 -1.81 28.59 23.71
C THR A 249 -2.94 28.11 22.78
N GLU A 250 -2.91 26.89 22.27
CA GLU A 250 -4.00 26.42 21.36
C GLU A 250 -4.98 25.41 21.97
N LYS A 251 -4.85 25.04 23.23
CA LYS A 251 -5.78 24.11 23.89
C LYS A 251 -7.07 24.72 24.45
N GLU A 252 -7.20 26.01 24.46
CA GLU A 252 -8.37 26.69 25.04
C GLU A 252 -9.51 27.01 24.06
N GLN A 253 -9.29 26.97 22.76
CA GLN A 253 -10.35 27.32 21.79
C GLN A 253 -11.17 26.15 21.24
N MET A 254 -10.88 24.92 21.60
CA MET A 254 -11.65 23.75 21.17
C MET A 254 -12.62 23.18 22.21
N SER A 255 -12.84 23.85 23.32
CA SER A 255 -13.78 23.39 24.36
C SER A 255 -15.20 23.97 24.27
N GLU A 256 -15.48 24.89 23.34
CA GLU A 256 -16.78 25.55 23.23
C GLU A 256 -17.72 25.12 22.10
N LEU A 257 -17.43 24.01 21.43
CA LEU A 257 -18.37 23.41 20.47
C LEU A 257 -18.69 21.97 20.89
N LYS A 258 -19.50 21.86 21.91
CA LYS A 258 -20.29 20.65 22.21
C LYS A 258 -21.71 20.83 21.69
#